data_e16c3c8a5f9b507879b1def7154ab608
#
_entry.id   e16c3c8a5f9b507879b1def7154ab608
#
_cell.length_a   1.000
_cell.length_b   1.000
_cell.length_c   1.000
_cell.angle_alpha   90.00
_cell.angle_beta   90.00
_cell.angle_gamma   90.00
#
_symmetry.space_group_name_H-M   'P 1'
#
loop_
_entity.id
_entity.type
_entity.pdbx_description
1 polymer ?
#
loop_
_entity_poly.entity_id
_entity_poly.type
_entity_poly.pdbx_seq_one_letter_code
_entity_poly.pdbx_strand_id
1 'polypeptide(L)'
;VLSSLKGIKYNTIIEGGTAIGSGLATAVNRLKESTAKSKVIILLTDGVNNTGFIDPKIASELAVEFGIKVYTIGLGTNGMALSPIGIRPDGGFQYGQQKVEIDEALLKAIAETTSGRYFRATSTTKLVEIYDEINKLEKTDIEEFRYKSYNEMFRPWVLLALGLLGLELLLRYTLFRSFV
;
A
#
# COMPACT_ATOMS: atom_id res chain seq x y z
N VAL A 1 9.55 -14.00 -4.71
CA VAL A 1 9.36 -12.76 -5.50
C VAL A 1 10.46 -12.62 -6.56
N LEU A 2 11.76 -12.58 -6.19
CA LEU A 2 12.86 -12.42 -7.18
C LEU A 2 12.93 -13.56 -8.21
N SER A 3 12.66 -14.81 -7.80
CA SER A 3 12.60 -15.96 -8.72
C SER A 3 11.44 -15.85 -9.70
N SER A 4 10.28 -15.39 -9.24
CA SER A 4 9.11 -15.18 -10.08
C SER A 4 9.33 -14.05 -11.11
N LEU A 5 9.99 -12.96 -10.70
CA LEU A 5 10.35 -11.86 -11.59
C LEU A 5 11.29 -12.31 -12.72
N LYS A 6 12.28 -13.16 -12.42
CA LYS A 6 13.20 -13.72 -13.44
C LYS A 6 12.50 -14.66 -14.44
N GLY A 7 11.34 -15.19 -14.07
CA GLY A 7 10.53 -16.07 -14.93
C GLY A 7 9.61 -15.33 -15.90
N ILE A 8 9.45 -14.01 -15.77
CA ILE A 8 8.60 -13.21 -16.67
C ILE A 8 9.28 -13.12 -18.02
N LYS A 9 8.60 -13.64 -19.07
CA LYS A 9 9.05 -13.54 -20.43
C LYS A 9 8.07 -12.68 -21.23
N TYR A 10 8.59 -11.94 -22.19
CA TYR A 10 7.77 -11.23 -23.15
C TYR A 10 6.92 -12.23 -23.93
N ASN A 11 5.60 -12.01 -23.97
CA ASN A 11 4.68 -12.90 -24.69
C ASN A 11 4.17 -12.18 -25.93
N THR A 12 4.51 -12.71 -27.11
CA THR A 12 4.11 -12.16 -28.41
C THR A 12 2.68 -12.56 -28.82
N ILE A 13 1.99 -13.41 -28.03
CA ILE A 13 0.63 -13.89 -28.33
C ILE A 13 -0.42 -12.91 -27.77
N ILE A 14 -0.06 -12.06 -26.80
CA ILE A 14 -0.96 -11.09 -26.20
C ILE A 14 -0.88 -9.79 -27.01
N GLU A 15 -2.05 -9.25 -27.35
CA GLU A 15 -2.15 -7.94 -28.01
C GLU A 15 -1.42 -6.86 -27.20
N GLY A 16 -0.66 -6.00 -27.92
CA GLY A 16 0.08 -4.92 -27.29
C GLY A 16 -0.86 -3.88 -26.67
N GLY A 17 -0.39 -3.21 -25.63
CA GLY A 17 -1.13 -2.15 -24.96
C GLY A 17 -0.92 -2.13 -23.46
N THR A 18 -1.49 -1.13 -22.81
CA THR A 18 -1.41 -0.93 -21.35
C THR A 18 -2.80 -0.99 -20.74
N ALA A 19 -3.06 -2.02 -19.95
CA ALA A 19 -4.35 -2.29 -19.30
C ALA A 19 -4.27 -1.97 -17.80
N ILE A 20 -4.17 -0.69 -17.45
CA ILE A 20 -3.99 -0.24 -16.05
C ILE A 20 -5.15 -0.75 -15.17
N GLY A 21 -6.39 -0.58 -15.60
CA GLY A 21 -7.56 -0.97 -14.81
C GLY A 21 -7.63 -2.47 -14.55
N SER A 22 -7.37 -3.29 -15.59
CA SER A 22 -7.36 -4.76 -15.44
C SER A 22 -6.22 -5.24 -14.54
N GLY A 23 -5.03 -4.62 -14.65
CA GLY A 23 -3.88 -4.89 -13.79
C GLY A 23 -4.18 -4.56 -12.33
N LEU A 24 -4.74 -3.37 -12.09
CA LEU A 24 -5.11 -2.91 -10.75
C LEU A 24 -6.20 -3.81 -10.14
N ALA A 25 -7.27 -4.12 -10.87
CA ALA A 25 -8.32 -5.02 -10.39
C ALA A 25 -7.80 -6.42 -10.05
N THR A 26 -6.86 -6.93 -10.84
CA THR A 26 -6.21 -8.22 -10.56
C THR A 26 -5.40 -8.17 -9.26
N ALA A 27 -4.65 -7.09 -9.04
CA ALA A 27 -3.88 -6.89 -7.80
C ALA A 27 -4.81 -6.74 -6.58
N VAL A 28 -5.91 -5.98 -6.69
CA VAL A 28 -6.94 -5.85 -5.67
C VAL A 28 -7.54 -7.22 -5.32
N ASN A 29 -7.92 -8.00 -6.33
CA ASN A 29 -8.48 -9.34 -6.13
C ASN A 29 -7.51 -10.29 -5.39
N ARG A 30 -6.20 -10.12 -5.57
CA ARG A 30 -5.18 -10.88 -4.85
C ARG A 30 -5.03 -10.46 -3.39
N LEU A 31 -5.25 -9.18 -3.09
CA LEU A 31 -5.06 -8.61 -1.75
C LEU A 31 -6.34 -8.54 -0.92
N LYS A 32 -7.54 -8.63 -1.52
CA LYS A 32 -8.81 -8.46 -0.82
C LYS A 32 -8.97 -9.38 0.39
N GLU A 33 -8.50 -10.62 0.28
CA GLU A 33 -8.60 -11.64 1.34
C GLU A 33 -7.40 -11.63 2.30
N SER A 34 -6.44 -10.74 2.09
CA SER A 34 -5.27 -10.64 2.97
C SER A 34 -5.66 -10.13 4.34
N THR A 35 -5.17 -10.79 5.38
CA THR A 35 -5.34 -10.41 6.79
C THR A 35 -4.28 -9.41 7.26
N ALA A 36 -3.42 -8.91 6.37
CA ALA A 36 -2.40 -7.93 6.69
C ALA A 36 -3.03 -6.62 7.18
N LYS A 37 -2.40 -5.98 8.17
CA LYS A 37 -2.87 -4.69 8.74
C LYS A 37 -2.81 -3.55 7.73
N SER A 38 -1.79 -3.54 6.88
CA SER A 38 -1.66 -2.62 5.75
C SER A 38 -1.61 -3.40 4.45
N LYS A 39 -2.42 -2.98 3.48
CA LYS A 39 -2.48 -3.54 2.14
C LYS A 39 -2.13 -2.45 1.15
N VAL A 40 -1.06 -2.63 0.40
CA VAL A 40 -0.51 -1.62 -0.50
C VAL A 40 -0.28 -2.21 -1.89
N ILE A 41 -0.69 -1.46 -2.90
CA ILE A 41 -0.35 -1.72 -4.31
C ILE A 41 0.54 -0.59 -4.80
N ILE A 42 1.62 -0.93 -5.49
CA ILE A 42 2.44 0.02 -6.24
C ILE A 42 2.16 -0.22 -7.72
N LEU A 43 1.47 0.72 -8.35
CA LEU A 43 1.15 0.70 -9.77
C LEU A 43 2.24 1.47 -10.52
N LEU A 44 3.00 0.76 -11.35
CA LEU A 44 4.09 1.30 -12.15
C LEU A 44 3.72 1.22 -13.62
N THR A 45 3.75 2.34 -14.34
CA THR A 45 3.42 2.40 -15.76
C THR A 45 4.24 3.45 -16.49
N ASP A 46 4.55 3.18 -17.73
CA ASP A 46 5.22 4.08 -18.69
C ASP A 46 4.30 4.55 -19.83
N GLY A 47 3.02 4.14 -19.80
CA GLY A 47 2.06 4.43 -20.85
C GLY A 47 0.70 4.91 -20.34
N VAL A 48 -0.18 5.17 -21.30
CA VAL A 48 -1.60 5.49 -21.07
C VAL A 48 -2.45 4.23 -21.05
N ASN A 49 -3.56 4.26 -20.31
CA ASN A 49 -4.51 3.16 -20.34
C ASN A 49 -5.23 3.13 -21.69
N ASN A 50 -4.92 2.16 -22.54
CA ASN A 50 -5.45 2.07 -23.91
C ASN A 50 -6.05 0.69 -24.24
N THR A 51 -6.00 -0.25 -23.31
CA THR A 51 -6.55 -1.61 -23.44
C THR A 51 -7.15 -2.09 -22.13
N GLY A 52 -7.76 -3.26 -22.16
CA GLY A 52 -8.38 -3.90 -20.99
C GLY A 52 -9.88 -3.58 -20.87
N PHE A 53 -10.58 -4.43 -20.10
CA PHE A 53 -12.03 -4.38 -19.97
C PHE A 53 -12.51 -3.65 -18.70
N ILE A 54 -11.60 -3.35 -17.78
CA ILE A 54 -11.93 -2.74 -16.49
C ILE A 54 -11.43 -1.30 -16.49
N ASP A 55 -12.36 -0.37 -16.20
CA ASP A 55 -12.03 1.04 -16.03
C ASP A 55 -11.13 1.22 -14.81
N PRO A 56 -10.00 1.94 -14.92
CA PRO A 56 -9.09 2.19 -13.80
C PRO A 56 -9.75 2.88 -12.60
N LYS A 57 -10.77 3.71 -12.81
CA LYS A 57 -11.52 4.36 -11.73
C LYS A 57 -12.32 3.34 -10.93
N ILE A 58 -13.04 2.44 -11.63
CA ILE A 58 -13.77 1.35 -10.98
C ILE A 58 -12.82 0.46 -10.18
N ALA A 59 -11.65 0.15 -10.73
CA ALA A 59 -10.64 -0.63 -10.04
C ALA A 59 -10.09 0.09 -8.80
N SER A 60 -9.97 1.42 -8.83
CA SER A 60 -9.54 2.21 -7.66
C SER A 60 -10.62 2.28 -6.57
N GLU A 61 -11.90 2.41 -6.94
CA GLU A 61 -13.03 2.35 -6.01
C GLU A 61 -13.08 1.00 -5.30
N LEU A 62 -12.85 -0.08 -6.05
CA LEU A 62 -12.75 -1.43 -5.48
C LEU A 62 -11.58 -1.55 -4.48
N ALA A 63 -10.45 -0.92 -4.77
CA ALA A 63 -9.32 -0.88 -3.84
C ALA A 63 -9.70 -0.19 -2.52
N VAL A 64 -10.46 0.91 -2.57
CA VAL A 64 -10.98 1.62 -1.39
C VAL A 64 -11.89 0.70 -0.56
N GLU A 65 -12.81 -0.03 -1.20
CA GLU A 65 -13.74 -0.94 -0.53
C GLU A 65 -13.01 -2.01 0.31
N PHE A 66 -11.88 -2.50 -0.20
CA PHE A 66 -11.05 -3.50 0.51
C PHE A 66 -9.94 -2.89 1.40
N GLY A 67 -9.94 -1.57 1.60
CA GLY A 67 -8.94 -0.89 2.40
C GLY A 67 -7.52 -1.04 1.85
N ILE A 68 -7.38 -1.01 0.52
CA ILE A 68 -6.11 -1.14 -0.18
C ILE A 68 -5.66 0.24 -0.66
N LYS A 69 -4.48 0.68 -0.21
CA LYS A 69 -3.85 1.92 -0.65
C LYS A 69 -3.07 1.69 -1.95
N VAL A 70 -3.20 2.61 -2.91
CA VAL A 70 -2.51 2.49 -4.20
C VAL A 70 -1.56 3.66 -4.41
N TYR A 71 -0.28 3.39 -4.48
CA TYR A 71 0.74 4.34 -4.95
C TYR A 71 0.92 4.19 -6.44
N THR A 72 0.90 5.30 -7.17
CA THR A 72 1.06 5.28 -8.62
C THR A 72 2.38 5.93 -9.01
N ILE A 73 3.13 5.30 -9.90
CA ILE A 73 4.42 5.78 -10.38
C ILE A 73 4.38 5.82 -11.91
N GLY A 74 4.47 7.03 -12.47
CA GLY A 74 4.67 7.23 -13.91
C GLY A 74 6.15 7.18 -14.26
N LEU A 75 6.54 6.29 -15.19
CA LEU A 75 7.92 6.13 -15.64
C LEU A 75 8.20 6.93 -16.90
N GLY A 76 9.37 7.55 -16.95
CA GLY A 76 9.88 8.22 -18.15
C GLY A 76 9.54 9.70 -18.26
N THR A 77 9.75 10.28 -19.41
CA THR A 77 9.48 11.70 -19.74
C THR A 77 8.44 11.75 -20.84
N ASN A 78 7.55 12.75 -20.81
CA ASN A 78 6.67 13.00 -21.93
C ASN A 78 7.52 13.50 -23.12
N GLY A 79 7.30 12.95 -24.31
CA GLY A 79 8.04 13.34 -25.50
C GLY A 79 8.13 12.24 -26.54
N MET A 80 9.12 12.38 -27.43
CA MET A 80 9.41 11.37 -28.46
C MET A 80 10.41 10.36 -27.87
N ALA A 81 10.04 9.10 -27.84
CA ALA A 81 10.91 8.00 -27.42
C ALA A 81 11.08 6.97 -28.55
N LEU A 82 12.23 6.32 -28.57
CA LEU A 82 12.48 5.21 -29.50
C LEU A 82 11.77 3.98 -28.97
N SER A 83 10.65 3.61 -29.59
CA SER A 83 9.80 2.48 -29.17
C SER A 83 9.69 1.45 -30.29
N PRO A 84 9.46 0.17 -29.97
CA PRO A 84 9.15 -0.83 -30.98
C PRO A 84 7.84 -0.48 -31.69
N ILE A 85 7.90 -0.25 -33.00
CA ILE A 85 6.74 0.08 -33.85
C ILE A 85 6.25 -1.11 -34.67
N GLY A 86 6.99 -2.22 -34.68
CA GLY A 86 6.65 -3.42 -35.42
C GLY A 86 7.66 -4.53 -35.24
N ILE A 87 7.33 -5.70 -35.78
CA ILE A 87 8.23 -6.85 -35.83
C ILE A 87 8.69 -7.03 -37.27
N ARG A 88 10.00 -7.17 -37.48
CA ARG A 88 10.59 -7.47 -38.79
C ARG A 88 10.31 -8.90 -39.18
N PRO A 89 10.38 -9.23 -40.47
CA PRO A 89 10.25 -10.64 -40.96
C PRO A 89 11.28 -11.59 -40.35
N ASP A 90 12.43 -11.06 -39.88
CA ASP A 90 13.49 -11.83 -39.22
C ASP A 90 13.25 -12.06 -37.71
N GLY A 91 12.09 -11.60 -37.18
CA GLY A 91 11.72 -11.72 -35.79
C GLY A 91 12.29 -10.64 -34.88
N GLY A 92 13.08 -9.68 -35.42
CA GLY A 92 13.62 -8.54 -34.70
C GLY A 92 12.59 -7.42 -34.56
N PHE A 93 12.80 -6.52 -33.58
CA PHE A 93 11.96 -5.35 -33.41
C PHE A 93 12.39 -4.23 -34.38
N GLN A 94 11.40 -3.61 -35.01
CA GLN A 94 11.60 -2.35 -35.73
C GLN A 94 11.34 -1.21 -34.77
N TYR A 95 12.33 -0.34 -34.56
CA TYR A 95 12.22 0.81 -33.67
C TYR A 95 11.90 2.06 -34.47
N GLY A 96 11.04 2.91 -33.91
CA GLY A 96 10.71 4.23 -34.47
C GLY A 96 10.45 5.23 -33.35
N GLN A 97 10.48 6.49 -33.67
CA GLN A 97 10.13 7.54 -32.74
C GLN A 97 8.61 7.54 -32.54
N GLN A 98 8.17 7.31 -31.32
CA GLN A 98 6.77 7.36 -30.95
C GLN A 98 6.57 8.37 -29.83
N LYS A 99 5.47 9.12 -29.89
CA LYS A 99 5.08 10.00 -28.79
C LYS A 99 4.71 9.17 -27.58
N VAL A 100 5.46 9.31 -26.51
CA VAL A 100 5.17 8.70 -25.22
C VAL A 100 4.49 9.75 -24.37
N GLU A 101 3.28 9.43 -23.95
CA GLU A 101 2.52 10.22 -22.98
C GLU A 101 2.21 9.34 -21.79
N ILE A 102 2.23 9.94 -20.62
CA ILE A 102 1.79 9.31 -19.38
C ILE A 102 0.54 10.06 -18.94
N ASP A 103 -0.52 9.33 -18.69
CA ASP A 103 -1.76 9.91 -18.17
C ASP A 103 -1.61 10.21 -16.66
N GLU A 104 -0.90 11.31 -16.39
CA GLU A 104 -0.71 11.75 -14.99
C GLU A 104 -2.01 12.08 -14.30
N ALA A 105 -3.03 12.57 -15.03
CA ALA A 105 -4.32 12.91 -14.46
C ALA A 105 -5.00 11.67 -13.91
N LEU A 106 -5.02 10.60 -14.69
CA LEU A 106 -5.56 9.30 -14.27
C LEU A 106 -4.78 8.72 -13.08
N LEU A 107 -3.44 8.73 -13.14
CA LEU A 107 -2.59 8.20 -12.07
C LEU A 107 -2.76 8.96 -10.75
N LYS A 108 -2.86 10.28 -10.81
CA LYS A 108 -3.15 11.12 -9.64
C LYS A 108 -4.54 10.81 -9.08
N ALA A 109 -5.56 10.71 -9.93
CA ALA A 109 -6.91 10.39 -9.50
C ALA A 109 -6.99 9.01 -8.79
N ILE A 110 -6.33 7.97 -9.32
CA ILE A 110 -6.26 6.65 -8.68
C ILE A 110 -5.60 6.75 -7.29
N ALA A 111 -4.46 7.43 -7.20
CA ALA A 111 -3.71 7.57 -5.95
C ALA A 111 -4.54 8.35 -4.90
N GLU A 112 -5.12 9.48 -5.27
CA GLU A 112 -5.95 10.31 -4.37
C GLU A 112 -7.19 9.55 -3.88
N THR A 113 -7.90 8.86 -4.78
CA THR A 113 -9.08 8.05 -4.43
C THR A 113 -8.76 6.98 -3.37
N THR A 114 -7.56 6.38 -3.44
CA THR A 114 -7.15 5.28 -2.57
C THR A 114 -6.29 5.73 -1.38
N SER A 115 -6.22 7.04 -1.09
CA SER A 115 -5.38 7.63 -0.04
C SER A 115 -3.89 7.32 -0.21
N GLY A 116 -3.45 7.07 -1.43
CA GLY A 116 -2.06 6.92 -1.81
C GLY A 116 -1.46 8.23 -2.34
N ARG A 117 -0.33 8.12 -3.05
CA ARG A 117 0.35 9.28 -3.68
C ARG A 117 0.85 8.92 -5.07
N TYR A 118 0.82 9.93 -5.95
CA TYR A 118 1.43 9.86 -7.28
C TYR A 118 2.89 10.29 -7.23
N PHE A 119 3.74 9.58 -7.95
CA PHE A 119 5.15 9.90 -8.14
C PHE A 119 5.51 9.87 -9.62
N ARG A 120 6.55 10.63 -9.98
CA ARG A 120 7.15 10.63 -11.30
C ARG A 120 8.60 10.18 -11.22
N ALA A 121 8.95 9.09 -11.91
CA ALA A 121 10.30 8.57 -12.01
C ALA A 121 10.87 8.80 -13.42
N THR A 122 11.89 9.66 -13.53
CA THR A 122 12.58 9.96 -14.78
C THR A 122 13.89 9.21 -14.94
N SER A 123 14.34 8.52 -13.87
CA SER A 123 15.57 7.72 -13.84
C SER A 123 15.43 6.57 -12.86
N THR A 124 16.30 5.57 -12.97
CA THR A 124 16.37 4.43 -12.04
C THR A 124 16.70 4.90 -10.61
N THR A 125 17.59 5.89 -10.46
CA THR A 125 17.93 6.46 -9.15
C THR A 125 16.69 7.08 -8.50
N LYS A 126 15.93 7.86 -9.27
CA LYS A 126 14.68 8.46 -8.77
C LYS A 126 13.64 7.42 -8.38
N LEU A 127 13.58 6.32 -9.11
CA LEU A 127 12.70 5.21 -8.77
C LEU A 127 13.05 4.59 -7.41
N VAL A 128 14.33 4.37 -7.13
CA VAL A 128 14.80 3.86 -5.82
C VAL A 128 14.42 4.82 -4.69
N GLU A 129 14.64 6.13 -4.87
CA GLU A 129 14.24 7.14 -3.88
C GLU A 129 12.73 7.10 -3.58
N ILE A 130 11.89 6.92 -4.62
CA ILE A 130 10.45 6.81 -4.48
C ILE A 130 10.05 5.57 -3.66
N TYR A 131 10.68 4.41 -3.93
CA TYR A 131 10.44 3.21 -3.13
C TYR A 131 10.82 3.40 -1.66
N ASP A 132 11.93 4.08 -1.39
CA ASP A 132 12.35 4.41 -0.02
C ASP A 132 11.37 5.37 0.66
N GLU A 133 10.82 6.34 -0.08
CA GLU A 133 9.79 7.26 0.42
C GLU A 133 8.51 6.50 0.77
N ILE A 134 8.01 5.65 -0.13
CA ILE A 134 6.81 4.83 0.12
C ILE A 134 7.02 3.92 1.34
N ASN A 135 8.18 3.30 1.45
CA ASN A 135 8.51 2.44 2.59
C ASN A 135 8.52 3.21 3.93
N LYS A 136 8.96 4.47 3.94
CA LYS A 136 8.90 5.33 5.13
C LYS A 136 7.47 5.70 5.48
N LEU A 137 6.64 6.08 4.49
CA LEU A 137 5.24 6.42 4.69
C LEU A 137 4.46 5.25 5.31
N GLU A 138 4.60 4.05 4.76
CA GLU A 138 3.88 2.87 5.25
C GLU A 138 4.36 2.40 6.64
N LYS A 139 5.64 2.59 6.96
CA LYS A 139 6.15 2.28 8.31
C LYS A 139 5.60 3.23 9.36
N THR A 140 5.47 4.52 9.04
CA THR A 140 4.91 5.52 9.95
C THR A 140 3.44 5.22 10.24
N ASP A 141 2.64 4.91 9.23
CA ASP A 141 1.23 4.54 9.38
C ASP A 141 1.05 3.30 10.28
N ILE A 142 1.95 2.30 10.19
CA ILE A 142 1.89 1.10 11.03
C ILE A 142 2.25 1.41 12.50
N GLU A 143 3.16 2.34 12.74
CA GLU A 143 3.56 2.72 14.10
C GLU A 143 2.48 3.50 14.83
N GLU A 144 1.69 4.33 14.15
CA GLU A 144 0.55 5.05 14.75
C GLU A 144 -0.56 4.09 15.24
N PHE A 145 -0.72 2.94 14.59
CA PHE A 145 -1.65 1.88 15.02
C PHE A 145 -1.12 0.98 16.14
N ARG A 146 0.08 1.21 16.67
CA ARG A 146 0.53 0.55 17.89
C ARG A 146 -0.24 1.09 19.07
N TYR A 147 -1.42 0.56 19.32
CA TYR A 147 -2.05 0.64 20.62
C TYR A 147 -1.07 0.09 21.65
N LYS A 148 -0.48 0.98 22.46
CA LYS A 148 0.20 0.59 23.69
C LYS A 148 -0.90 0.03 24.59
N SER A 149 -1.09 -1.29 24.56
CA SER A 149 -1.87 -1.96 25.57
C SER A 149 -1.11 -1.81 26.90
N TYR A 150 -1.47 -0.80 27.67
CA TYR A 150 -0.98 -0.68 29.03
C TYR A 150 -1.66 -1.79 29.83
N ASN A 151 -0.89 -2.76 30.26
CA ASN A 151 -1.34 -3.71 31.29
C ASN A 151 -1.43 -2.92 32.59
N GLU A 152 -2.64 -2.44 32.90
CA GLU A 152 -2.90 -1.71 34.14
C GLU A 152 -2.78 -2.67 35.33
N MET A 153 -1.60 -2.70 35.93
CA MET A 153 -1.32 -3.55 37.12
C MET A 153 -1.76 -2.89 38.44
N PHE A 154 -2.69 -1.93 38.40
CA PHE A 154 -3.14 -1.26 39.61
C PHE A 154 -4.10 -2.11 40.47
N ARG A 155 -4.82 -3.06 39.87
CA ARG A 155 -5.82 -3.91 40.55
C ARG A 155 -5.29 -4.61 41.81
N PRO A 156 -4.13 -5.29 41.80
CA PRO A 156 -3.64 -5.94 43.01
C PRO A 156 -3.30 -4.97 44.13
N TRP A 157 -2.79 -3.79 43.78
CA TRP A 157 -2.44 -2.75 44.74
C TRP A 157 -3.68 -2.12 45.39
N VAL A 158 -4.76 -1.91 44.64
CA VAL A 158 -6.04 -1.42 45.12
C VAL A 158 -6.67 -2.45 46.10
N LEU A 159 -6.64 -3.74 45.74
CA LEU A 159 -7.15 -4.80 46.61
C LEU A 159 -6.34 -4.90 47.91
N LEU A 160 -5.03 -4.74 47.87
CA LEU A 160 -4.17 -4.75 49.05
C LEU A 160 -4.48 -3.55 49.96
N ALA A 161 -4.63 -2.34 49.37
CA ALA A 161 -4.98 -1.13 50.13
C ALA A 161 -6.37 -1.26 50.80
N LEU A 162 -7.35 -1.83 50.10
CA LEU A 162 -8.71 -2.10 50.63
C LEU A 162 -8.68 -3.14 51.77
N GLY A 163 -7.84 -4.15 51.62
CA GLY A 163 -7.63 -5.16 52.66
C GLY A 163 -7.03 -4.59 53.96
N LEU A 164 -6.03 -3.69 53.81
CA LEU A 164 -5.42 -2.99 54.94
C LEU A 164 -6.41 -2.07 55.65
N LEU A 165 -7.20 -1.31 54.88
CA LEU A 165 -8.27 -0.45 55.44
C LEU A 165 -9.33 -1.27 56.20
N GLY A 166 -9.73 -2.39 55.63
CA GLY A 166 -10.65 -3.33 56.29
C GLY A 166 -10.08 -3.90 57.62
N LEU A 167 -8.81 -4.27 57.62
CA LEU A 167 -8.10 -4.75 58.81
C LEU A 167 -8.02 -3.65 59.90
N GLU A 168 -7.71 -2.41 59.52
CA GLU A 168 -7.69 -1.25 60.44
C GLU A 168 -9.04 -1.06 61.09
N LEU A 169 -10.13 -1.06 60.34
CA LEU A 169 -11.46 -0.92 60.86
C LEU A 169 -11.82 -2.09 61.82
N LEU A 170 -11.48 -3.34 61.46
CA LEU A 170 -11.69 -4.50 62.32
C LEU A 170 -10.93 -4.37 63.64
N LEU A 171 -9.66 -3.99 63.63
CA LEU A 171 -8.84 -3.79 64.81
C LEU A 171 -9.40 -2.67 65.70
N ARG A 172 -9.82 -1.58 65.09
CA ARG A 172 -10.41 -0.45 65.80
C ARG A 172 -11.69 -0.80 66.52
N TYR A 173 -12.55 -1.59 65.92
CA TYR A 173 -13.86 -1.97 66.52
C TYR A 173 -13.81 -3.21 67.42
N THR A 174 -12.76 -4.03 67.33
CA THR A 174 -12.64 -5.27 68.14
C THR A 174 -11.63 -5.12 69.27
N LEU A 175 -10.35 -4.88 68.96
CA LEU A 175 -9.30 -4.85 69.98
C LEU A 175 -9.15 -3.49 70.69
N PHE A 176 -9.33 -2.41 69.99
CA PHE A 176 -9.12 -1.05 70.56
C PHE A 176 -10.40 -0.34 70.97
N ARG A 177 -11.52 -1.04 71.03
CA ARG A 177 -12.80 -0.47 71.49
C ARG A 177 -12.80 -0.02 72.95
N SER A 178 -11.81 -0.43 73.76
CA SER A 178 -11.74 -0.19 75.20
C SER A 178 -10.89 1.06 75.59
N PHE A 179 -10.42 1.83 74.65
CA PHE A 179 -9.56 3.02 74.91
C PHE A 179 -10.17 4.36 74.48
N VAL A 180 -11.48 4.44 74.32
CA VAL A 180 -12.21 5.72 74.21
C VAL A 180 -13.38 5.71 75.18
#